data_5810687d55d07c4a6e3ff3a15db82977
#
_entry.id   5810687d55d07c4a6e3ff3a15db82977
#
_cell.length_a   1.000
_cell.length_b   1.000
_cell.length_c   1.000
_cell.angle_alpha   90.00
_cell.angle_beta   90.00
_cell.angle_gamma   90.00
#
_symmetry.space_group_name_H-M   'P 1'
#
loop_
_entity.id
_entity.type
_entity.pdbx_description
1 polymer ?
#
loop_
_entity_poly.entity_id
_entity_poly.type
_entity_poly.pdbx_seq_one_letter_code
_entity_poly.pdbx_strand_id
1 'polypeptide(L)'
;MKKSLNRRKFIGASLIASAGLALKSNKIWGAPNYIPSLFKPNSKINGVQLGMITYSFREMEDQSAEATLKNVLECNISAIELMGDVADTFAGAPKNPINLRKYYRFMRGNMGGTLTQDQKNEMKEMEKEIKAYNEIKSKWRENSSMKAIEKLRKMYNDAGVSIYAFKPSRLLG
;
A
#
# COMPACT_ATOMS: atom_id res chain seq x y z
N MET A 1 -25.83 -45.69 -14.12
CA MET A 1 -25.80 -44.98 -15.42
C MET A 1 -25.09 -43.64 -15.23
N LYS A 2 -23.85 -43.49 -15.70
CA LYS A 2 -23.12 -42.20 -15.67
C LYS A 2 -23.58 -41.34 -16.84
N LYS A 3 -24.28 -40.25 -16.58
CA LYS A 3 -24.62 -39.27 -17.65
C LYS A 3 -23.36 -38.50 -18.01
N SER A 4 -22.82 -38.74 -19.20
CA SER A 4 -21.72 -37.95 -19.77
C SER A 4 -22.22 -36.53 -20.10
N LEU A 5 -21.56 -35.52 -19.59
CA LEU A 5 -21.80 -34.12 -19.93
C LEU A 5 -21.27 -33.86 -21.36
N ASN A 6 -22.15 -33.56 -22.28
CA ASN A 6 -21.79 -33.23 -23.67
C ASN A 6 -21.20 -31.79 -23.70
N ARG A 7 -20.12 -31.59 -24.50
CA ARG A 7 -19.42 -30.28 -24.64
C ARG A 7 -20.37 -29.09 -24.88
N ARG A 8 -21.44 -29.28 -25.66
CA ARG A 8 -22.47 -28.26 -25.94
C ARG A 8 -23.24 -27.85 -24.66
N LYS A 9 -23.53 -28.78 -23.74
CA LYS A 9 -24.21 -28.49 -22.46
C LYS A 9 -23.28 -27.79 -21.48
N PHE A 10 -21.97 -28.06 -21.52
CA PHE A 10 -20.97 -27.38 -20.72
C PHE A 10 -20.81 -25.92 -21.14
N ILE A 11 -20.69 -25.65 -22.44
CA ILE A 11 -20.59 -24.27 -22.99
C ILE A 11 -21.88 -23.47 -22.72
N GLY A 12 -23.07 -24.09 -22.82
CA GLY A 12 -24.34 -23.41 -22.50
C GLY A 12 -24.47 -23.08 -21.02
N ALA A 13 -24.01 -23.95 -20.12
CA ALA A 13 -24.04 -23.69 -18.69
C ALA A 13 -23.03 -22.59 -18.26
N SER A 14 -21.87 -22.50 -18.89
CA SER A 14 -20.88 -21.44 -18.60
C SER A 14 -21.31 -20.06 -19.08
N LEU A 15 -22.06 -19.97 -20.19
CA LEU A 15 -22.63 -18.71 -20.69
C LEU A 15 -23.75 -18.16 -19.77
N ILE A 16 -24.55 -19.01 -19.16
CA ILE A 16 -25.61 -18.59 -18.21
C ILE A 16 -24.98 -18.12 -16.89
N ALA A 17 -23.91 -18.74 -16.43
CA ALA A 17 -23.19 -18.31 -15.22
C ALA A 17 -22.51 -16.94 -15.40
N SER A 18 -21.95 -16.64 -16.57
CA SER A 18 -21.33 -15.34 -16.86
C SER A 18 -22.36 -14.22 -17.04
N ALA A 19 -23.53 -14.49 -17.64
CA ALA A 19 -24.60 -13.51 -17.80
C ALA A 19 -25.27 -13.15 -16.45
N GLY A 20 -25.37 -14.09 -15.52
CA GLY A 20 -25.95 -13.85 -14.17
C GLY A 20 -25.08 -12.95 -13.29
N LEU A 21 -23.77 -12.90 -13.49
CA LEU A 21 -22.85 -12.01 -12.79
C LEU A 21 -22.85 -10.59 -13.37
N ALA A 22 -23.15 -10.41 -14.64
CA ALA A 22 -23.20 -9.11 -15.30
C ALA A 22 -24.44 -8.27 -14.95
N LEU A 23 -25.53 -8.88 -14.49
CA LEU A 23 -26.80 -8.19 -14.23
C LEU A 23 -26.93 -7.60 -12.82
N LYS A 24 -25.94 -7.79 -11.92
CA LYS A 24 -25.94 -7.21 -10.57
C LYS A 24 -24.99 -6.01 -10.37
N SER A 25 -24.36 -5.51 -11.43
CA SER A 25 -23.43 -4.38 -11.35
C SER A 25 -24.03 -3.05 -11.79
N ASN A 26 -25.23 -2.71 -11.33
CA ASN A 26 -25.70 -1.34 -11.44
C ASN A 26 -25.20 -0.54 -10.24
N LYS A 27 -24.32 0.42 -10.51
CA LYS A 27 -23.77 1.49 -9.68
C LYS A 27 -22.43 1.19 -9.00
N ILE A 28 -21.35 1.23 -9.76
CA ILE A 28 -20.08 1.77 -9.25
C ILE A 28 -19.38 2.52 -10.39
N TRP A 29 -19.80 3.76 -10.64
CA TRP A 29 -18.98 4.75 -11.32
C TRP A 29 -18.13 5.42 -10.25
N GLY A 30 -16.82 5.12 -10.23
CA GLY A 30 -15.86 5.83 -9.38
C GLY A 30 -15.21 5.06 -8.22
N ALA A 31 -15.53 3.79 -8.01
CA ALA A 31 -14.70 2.96 -7.13
C ALA A 31 -13.59 2.30 -7.96
N PRO A 32 -12.33 2.26 -7.49
CA PRO A 32 -11.33 1.41 -8.12
C PRO A 32 -11.89 0.00 -8.19
N ASN A 33 -11.71 -0.69 -9.33
CA ASN A 33 -12.17 -2.06 -9.55
C ASN A 33 -11.44 -3.02 -8.61
N TYR A 34 -11.75 -2.96 -7.33
CA TYR A 34 -11.41 -3.98 -6.37
C TYR A 34 -12.39 -5.13 -6.62
N ILE A 35 -12.00 -6.08 -7.43
CA ILE A 35 -12.63 -7.40 -7.45
C ILE A 35 -12.08 -8.10 -6.20
N PRO A 36 -12.88 -8.27 -5.11
CA PRO A 36 -12.44 -9.12 -4.02
C PRO A 36 -12.12 -10.46 -4.67
N SER A 37 -10.88 -10.92 -4.57
CA SER A 37 -10.58 -12.28 -5.00
C SER A 37 -11.57 -13.17 -4.27
N LEU A 38 -12.29 -14.05 -4.98
CA LEU A 38 -13.23 -15.01 -4.39
C LEU A 38 -12.55 -15.90 -3.34
N PHE A 39 -11.23 -15.83 -3.27
CA PHE A 39 -10.38 -16.54 -2.33
C PHE A 39 -9.48 -15.54 -1.61
N LYS A 40 -9.44 -15.62 -0.27
CA LYS A 40 -8.46 -14.89 0.53
C LYS A 40 -7.05 -15.34 0.16
N PRO A 41 -6.07 -14.43 0.14
CA PRO A 41 -4.70 -14.78 -0.18
C PRO A 41 -4.15 -15.80 0.84
N ASN A 42 -3.32 -16.70 0.35
CA ASN A 42 -2.65 -17.68 1.21
C ASN A 42 -1.19 -17.81 0.79
N SER A 43 -0.29 -17.25 1.59
CA SER A 43 1.16 -17.34 1.39
C SER A 43 1.84 -18.30 2.37
N LYS A 44 1.10 -19.32 2.86
CA LYS A 44 1.65 -20.35 3.73
C LYS A 44 2.13 -21.54 2.89
N ILE A 45 3.43 -21.87 2.98
CA ILE A 45 4.07 -22.98 2.25
C ILE A 45 4.64 -23.95 3.26
N ASN A 46 4.21 -25.21 3.20
CA ASN A 46 4.66 -26.29 4.11
C ASN A 46 4.63 -25.89 5.60
N GLY A 47 3.58 -25.17 6.00
CA GLY A 47 3.42 -24.71 7.38
C GLY A 47 4.14 -23.40 7.70
N VAL A 48 5.03 -22.91 6.83
CA VAL A 48 5.76 -21.63 7.02
C VAL A 48 5.00 -20.48 6.40
N GLN A 49 4.70 -19.43 7.18
CA GLN A 49 4.08 -18.22 6.70
C GLN A 49 5.13 -17.36 5.97
N LEU A 50 4.91 -17.11 4.68
CA LEU A 50 5.67 -16.11 3.94
C LEU A 50 4.99 -14.75 4.08
N GLY A 51 5.79 -13.72 4.31
CA GLY A 51 5.34 -12.34 4.37
C GLY A 51 6.19 -11.44 3.46
N MET A 52 5.74 -10.21 3.30
CA MET A 52 6.52 -9.19 2.60
C MET A 52 6.46 -7.85 3.32
N ILE A 53 7.47 -7.02 3.11
CA ILE A 53 7.45 -5.63 3.53
C ILE A 53 6.84 -4.76 2.42
N THR A 54 5.89 -3.88 2.77
CA THR A 54 5.22 -3.02 1.77
C THR A 54 6.16 -1.99 1.12
N TYR A 55 7.37 -1.80 1.66
CA TYR A 55 8.44 -1.06 1.00
C TYR A 55 8.83 -1.61 -0.39
N SER A 56 8.51 -2.87 -0.66
CA SER A 56 8.70 -3.48 -1.99
C SER A 56 7.93 -2.75 -3.10
N PHE A 57 6.84 -2.06 -2.74
CA PHE A 57 6.00 -1.29 -3.66
C PHE A 57 6.36 0.21 -3.75
N ARG A 58 7.49 0.65 -3.15
CA ARG A 58 7.91 2.06 -3.08
C ARG A 58 8.08 2.77 -4.42
N GLU A 59 8.26 2.03 -5.51
CA GLU A 59 8.39 2.58 -6.87
C GLU A 59 7.05 2.58 -7.64
N MET A 60 5.97 2.07 -7.04
CA MET A 60 4.64 2.14 -7.64
C MET A 60 4.13 3.57 -7.59
N GLU A 61 3.35 3.96 -8.60
CA GLU A 61 2.83 5.33 -8.74
C GLU A 61 1.88 5.68 -7.59
N ASP A 62 0.95 4.78 -7.27
CA ASP A 62 0.01 4.94 -6.17
C ASP A 62 0.52 4.23 -4.91
N GLN A 63 0.81 5.00 -3.87
CA GLN A 63 1.30 4.53 -2.56
C GLN A 63 0.19 4.55 -1.49
N SER A 64 -1.08 4.69 -1.90
CA SER A 64 -2.21 4.63 -0.96
C SER A 64 -2.32 3.28 -0.28
N ALA A 65 -3.02 3.24 0.86
CA ALA A 65 -3.25 1.99 1.59
C ALA A 65 -4.06 0.99 0.75
N GLU A 66 -4.99 1.48 -0.04
CA GLU A 66 -5.83 0.70 -0.93
C GLU A 66 -5.03 0.10 -2.10
N ALA A 67 -4.18 0.91 -2.75
CA ALA A 67 -3.31 0.43 -3.83
C ALA A 67 -2.26 -0.55 -3.30
N THR A 68 -1.69 -0.28 -2.12
CA THR A 68 -0.77 -1.19 -1.45
C THR A 68 -1.44 -2.54 -1.15
N LEU A 69 -2.67 -2.52 -0.61
CA LEU A 69 -3.44 -3.75 -0.36
C LEU A 69 -3.70 -4.52 -1.66
N LYS A 70 -4.10 -3.82 -2.73
CA LYS A 70 -4.31 -4.43 -4.05
C LYS A 70 -3.06 -5.15 -4.54
N ASN A 71 -1.89 -4.50 -4.48
CA ASN A 71 -0.62 -5.09 -4.89
C ASN A 71 -0.26 -6.33 -4.04
N VAL A 72 -0.51 -6.29 -2.73
CA VAL A 72 -0.31 -7.44 -1.82
C VAL A 72 -1.20 -8.62 -2.22
N LEU A 73 -2.47 -8.36 -2.55
CA LEU A 73 -3.42 -9.38 -2.99
C LEU A 73 -3.05 -9.98 -4.35
N GLU A 74 -2.59 -9.16 -5.30
CA GLU A 74 -2.09 -9.61 -6.60
C GLU A 74 -0.86 -10.52 -6.48
N CYS A 75 -0.02 -10.29 -5.46
CA CYS A 75 1.08 -11.18 -5.10
C CYS A 75 0.66 -12.43 -4.32
N ASN A 76 -0.63 -12.60 -4.02
CA ASN A 76 -1.18 -13.68 -3.18
C ASN A 76 -0.52 -13.78 -1.79
N ILE A 77 -0.11 -12.65 -1.21
CA ILE A 77 0.52 -12.57 0.11
C ILE A 77 -0.53 -12.34 1.19
N SER A 78 -0.51 -13.14 2.25
CA SER A 78 -1.46 -13.08 3.36
C SER A 78 -0.88 -12.51 4.66
N ALA A 79 0.40 -12.09 4.68
CA ALA A 79 1.05 -11.50 5.85
C ALA A 79 2.04 -10.41 5.43
N ILE A 80 2.01 -9.25 6.09
CA ILE A 80 2.87 -8.11 5.71
C ILE A 80 3.50 -7.42 6.92
N GLU A 81 4.69 -6.86 6.70
CA GLU A 81 5.22 -5.73 7.46
C GLU A 81 4.75 -4.44 6.79
N LEU A 82 3.92 -3.66 7.48
CA LEU A 82 3.38 -2.41 6.95
C LEU A 82 4.33 -1.24 7.20
N MET A 83 4.65 -0.48 6.16
CA MET A 83 5.39 0.76 6.28
C MET A 83 4.51 1.88 6.84
N GLY A 84 5.08 2.67 7.74
CA GLY A 84 4.38 3.73 8.45
C GLY A 84 3.83 4.83 7.56
N ASP A 85 4.49 5.14 6.45
CA ASP A 85 4.02 6.20 5.53
C ASP A 85 2.66 5.85 4.91
N VAL A 86 2.40 4.58 4.61
CA VAL A 86 1.10 4.10 4.14
C VAL A 86 0.02 4.33 5.20
N ALA A 87 0.32 3.99 6.45
CA ALA A 87 -0.61 4.15 7.58
C ALA A 87 -0.82 5.62 7.94
N ASP A 88 0.24 6.41 8.01
CA ASP A 88 0.19 7.83 8.31
C ASP A 88 -0.65 8.59 7.26
N THR A 89 -0.43 8.29 5.96
CA THR A 89 -1.18 8.90 4.86
C THR A 89 -2.67 8.54 4.93
N PHE A 90 -2.99 7.27 5.19
CA PHE A 90 -4.37 6.82 5.37
C PHE A 90 -5.06 7.50 6.57
N ALA A 91 -4.31 7.77 7.63
CA ALA A 91 -4.78 8.46 8.81
C ALA A 91 -4.83 9.99 8.65
N GLY A 92 -4.52 10.54 7.47
CA GLY A 92 -4.61 11.96 7.17
C GLY A 92 -3.38 12.76 7.62
N ALA A 93 -2.20 12.14 7.64
CA ALA A 93 -0.95 12.85 7.92
C ALA A 93 -0.71 14.01 6.93
N PRO A 94 -0.07 15.08 7.37
CA PRO A 94 0.35 16.16 6.49
C PRO A 94 1.19 15.63 5.33
N LYS A 95 0.93 16.11 4.13
CA LYS A 95 1.71 15.73 2.95
C LYS A 95 3.14 16.25 3.09
N ASN A 96 4.10 15.38 2.85
CA ASN A 96 5.51 15.76 2.84
C ASN A 96 5.82 16.61 1.61
N PRO A 97 6.24 17.89 1.76
CA PRO A 97 6.59 18.77 0.65
C PRO A 97 7.98 18.48 0.07
N ILE A 98 8.81 17.72 0.79
CA ILE A 98 10.22 17.58 0.49
C ILE A 98 10.46 16.52 -0.58
N ASN A 99 11.27 16.82 -1.58
CA ASN A 99 11.76 15.84 -2.53
C ASN A 99 12.85 14.97 -1.89
N LEU A 100 12.43 13.90 -1.19
CA LEU A 100 13.33 13.01 -0.47
C LEU A 100 14.39 12.35 -1.38
N ARG A 101 14.04 12.03 -2.64
CA ARG A 101 15.00 11.44 -3.59
C ARG A 101 16.16 12.42 -3.86
N LYS A 102 15.85 13.71 -4.03
CA LYS A 102 16.85 14.76 -4.21
C LYS A 102 17.67 14.98 -2.95
N TYR A 103 17.02 15.03 -1.79
CA TYR A 103 17.67 15.19 -0.49
C TYR A 103 18.69 14.06 -0.21
N TYR A 104 18.28 12.79 -0.34
CA TYR A 104 19.19 11.66 -0.13
C TYR A 104 20.32 11.58 -1.16
N ARG A 105 20.10 12.05 -2.38
CA ARG A 105 21.17 12.20 -3.38
C ARG A 105 22.20 13.22 -2.94
N PHE A 106 21.75 14.37 -2.43
CA PHE A 106 22.63 15.41 -1.89
C PHE A 106 23.38 14.93 -0.64
N MET A 107 22.71 14.29 0.28
CA MET A 107 23.38 13.70 1.45
C MET A 107 24.53 12.79 1.03
N ARG A 108 24.30 11.88 0.11
CA ARG A 108 25.36 10.97 -0.37
C ARG A 108 26.50 11.74 -1.07
N GLY A 109 26.17 12.72 -1.89
CA GLY A 109 27.15 13.57 -2.55
C GLY A 109 27.96 14.40 -1.55
N ASN A 110 27.33 14.89 -0.49
CA ASN A 110 28.03 15.65 0.57
C ASN A 110 29.01 14.76 1.35
N MET A 111 28.62 13.52 1.70
CA MET A 111 29.49 12.55 2.34
C MET A 111 30.68 12.17 1.46
N GLY A 112 30.51 12.11 0.14
CA GLY A 112 31.57 11.86 -0.84
C GLY A 112 32.36 13.10 -1.27
N GLY A 113 32.04 14.28 -0.74
CA GLY A 113 32.74 15.54 -1.10
C GLY A 113 32.48 16.04 -2.53
N THR A 114 31.43 15.55 -3.20
CA THR A 114 31.17 15.81 -4.64
C THR A 114 30.16 16.93 -4.90
N LEU A 115 29.59 17.57 -3.86
CA LEU A 115 28.61 18.65 -4.02
C LEU A 115 29.28 19.99 -4.35
N THR A 116 28.66 20.73 -5.28
CA THR A 116 28.95 22.14 -5.50
C THR A 116 28.46 23.01 -4.34
N GLN A 117 28.92 24.25 -4.26
CA GLN A 117 28.46 25.17 -3.21
C GLN A 117 26.97 25.44 -3.30
N ASP A 118 26.40 25.57 -4.50
CA ASP A 118 24.96 25.77 -4.69
C ASP A 118 24.13 24.57 -4.21
N GLN A 119 24.60 23.36 -4.50
CA GLN A 119 23.96 22.14 -4.02
C GLN A 119 24.00 22.02 -2.48
N LYS A 120 25.11 22.45 -1.86
CA LYS A 120 25.20 22.52 -0.38
C LYS A 120 24.22 23.55 0.20
N ASN A 121 24.08 24.70 -0.44
CA ASN A 121 23.11 25.72 -0.02
C ASN A 121 21.67 25.20 -0.14
N GLU A 122 21.34 24.57 -1.28
CA GLU A 122 20.02 23.98 -1.49
C GLU A 122 19.74 22.87 -0.45
N MET A 123 20.70 22.02 -0.14
CA MET A 123 20.57 20.99 0.87
C MET A 123 20.24 21.61 2.25
N LYS A 124 20.90 22.70 2.63
CA LYS A 124 20.59 23.42 3.90
C LYS A 124 19.17 23.97 3.94
N GLU A 125 18.66 24.49 2.83
CA GLU A 125 17.24 24.93 2.77
C GLU A 125 16.29 23.74 2.92
N MET A 126 16.58 22.59 2.26
CA MET A 126 15.80 21.37 2.44
C MET A 126 15.83 20.88 3.90
N GLU A 127 16.95 21.01 4.61
CA GLU A 127 17.07 20.65 6.03
C GLU A 127 16.16 21.51 6.92
N LYS A 128 16.03 22.81 6.62
CA LYS A 128 15.08 23.68 7.34
C LYS A 128 13.62 23.26 7.07
N GLU A 129 13.29 22.97 5.81
CA GLU A 129 11.95 22.49 5.46
C GLU A 129 11.64 21.14 6.14
N ILE A 130 12.63 20.23 6.20
CA ILE A 130 12.54 18.96 6.91
C ILE A 130 12.22 19.19 8.39
N LYS A 131 12.92 20.11 9.04
CA LYS A 131 12.69 20.42 10.45
C LYS A 131 11.26 20.95 10.68
N ALA A 132 10.83 21.89 9.85
CA ALA A 132 9.47 22.44 9.92
C ALA A 132 8.40 21.36 9.68
N TYR A 133 8.59 20.49 8.70
CA TYR A 133 7.68 19.37 8.43
C TYR A 133 7.64 18.39 9.61
N ASN A 134 8.79 18.05 10.20
CA ASN A 134 8.86 17.16 11.35
C ASN A 134 8.06 17.70 12.56
N GLU A 135 8.11 19.00 12.81
CA GLU A 135 7.32 19.63 13.88
C GLU A 135 5.82 19.51 13.61
N ILE A 136 5.39 19.76 12.36
CA ILE A 136 3.98 19.61 11.95
C ILE A 136 3.55 18.14 12.09
N LYS A 137 4.36 17.21 11.62
CA LYS A 137 4.07 15.77 11.67
C LYS A 137 4.02 15.25 13.11
N SER A 138 4.90 15.72 13.99
CA SER A 138 4.87 15.37 15.42
C SER A 138 3.58 15.84 16.09
N LYS A 139 3.20 17.09 15.90
CA LYS A 139 1.93 17.64 16.43
C LYS A 139 0.71 16.89 15.91
N TRP A 140 0.74 16.52 14.60
CA TRP A 140 -0.32 15.70 14.03
C TRP A 140 -0.40 14.34 14.72
N ARG A 141 0.72 13.65 14.96
CA ARG A 141 0.76 12.35 15.64
C ARG A 141 0.20 12.41 17.06
N GLU A 142 0.55 13.44 17.82
CA GLU A 142 0.06 13.64 19.19
C GLU A 142 -1.45 13.80 19.26
N ASN A 143 -2.06 14.37 18.20
CA ASN A 143 -3.49 14.67 18.14
C ASN A 143 -4.28 13.68 17.27
N SER A 144 -3.62 12.71 16.65
CA SER A 144 -4.26 11.79 15.70
C SER A 144 -5.13 10.76 16.39
N SER A 145 -6.32 10.54 15.84
CA SER A 145 -7.22 9.49 16.32
C SER A 145 -6.79 8.11 15.82
N MET A 146 -6.77 7.13 16.72
CA MET A 146 -6.53 5.72 16.37
C MET A 146 -7.62 5.11 15.48
N LYS A 147 -8.79 5.75 15.38
CA LYS A 147 -9.93 5.23 14.56
C LYS A 147 -9.56 4.99 13.09
N ALA A 148 -8.70 5.83 12.51
CA ALA A 148 -8.25 5.65 11.13
C ALA A 148 -7.34 4.42 11.00
N ILE A 149 -6.44 4.22 11.96
CA ILE A 149 -5.54 3.06 12.01
C ILE A 149 -6.33 1.76 12.22
N GLU A 150 -7.37 1.78 13.06
CA GLU A 150 -8.29 0.65 13.25
C GLU A 150 -9.04 0.31 11.95
N LYS A 151 -9.50 1.33 11.20
CA LYS A 151 -10.13 1.14 9.88
C LYS A 151 -9.15 0.51 8.88
N LEU A 152 -7.92 1.00 8.82
CA LEU A 152 -6.88 0.43 7.97
C LEU A 152 -6.64 -1.03 8.32
N ARG A 153 -6.41 -1.34 9.59
CA ARG A 153 -6.23 -2.72 10.06
C ARG A 153 -7.42 -3.61 9.69
N LYS A 154 -8.64 -3.10 9.89
CA LYS A 154 -9.85 -3.83 9.51
C LYS A 154 -9.91 -4.10 8.01
N MET A 155 -9.62 -3.12 7.16
CA MET A 155 -9.60 -3.26 5.70
C MET A 155 -8.65 -4.39 5.25
N TYR A 156 -7.43 -4.44 5.80
CA TYR A 156 -6.47 -5.51 5.48
C TYR A 156 -6.92 -6.87 5.99
N ASN A 157 -7.41 -6.95 7.24
CA ASN A 157 -7.90 -8.20 7.83
C ASN A 157 -9.12 -8.76 7.09
N ASP A 158 -10.07 -7.91 6.69
CA ASP A 158 -11.24 -8.31 5.92
C ASP A 158 -10.83 -8.92 4.56
N ALA A 159 -9.78 -8.38 3.95
CA ALA A 159 -9.18 -8.90 2.72
C ALA A 159 -8.33 -10.19 2.94
N GLY A 160 -8.14 -10.63 4.17
CA GLY A 160 -7.35 -11.82 4.49
C GLY A 160 -5.84 -11.57 4.60
N VAL A 161 -5.43 -10.30 4.75
CA VAL A 161 -4.03 -9.91 4.92
C VAL A 161 -3.78 -9.53 6.37
N SER A 162 -2.87 -10.25 7.04
CA SER A 162 -2.44 -9.96 8.42
C SER A 162 -1.28 -8.97 8.42
N ILE A 163 -1.39 -7.92 9.21
CA ILE A 163 -0.26 -7.03 9.51
C ILE A 163 0.45 -7.61 10.74
N TYR A 164 1.55 -8.35 10.53
CA TYR A 164 2.31 -8.98 11.61
C TYR A 164 3.40 -8.08 12.19
N ALA A 165 3.83 -7.07 11.43
CA ALA A 165 4.81 -6.09 11.86
C ALA A 165 4.46 -4.70 11.31
N PHE A 166 4.86 -3.68 12.04
CA PHE A 166 4.68 -2.28 11.67
C PHE A 166 6.01 -1.54 11.84
N LYS A 167 6.46 -0.89 10.78
CA LYS A 167 7.64 -0.04 10.80
C LYS A 167 7.22 1.43 10.76
N PRO A 168 7.22 2.14 11.89
CA PRO A 168 6.82 3.55 11.93
C PRO A 168 7.61 4.39 10.93
N SER A 169 6.96 5.35 10.27
CA SER A 169 7.68 6.33 9.48
C SER A 169 8.54 7.19 10.41
N ARG A 170 9.81 7.33 10.08
CA ARG A 170 10.72 8.18 10.87
C ARG A 170 10.33 9.64 10.64
N LEU A 171 10.55 10.46 11.65
CA LEU A 171 10.77 11.89 11.43
C LEU A 171 12.10 12.00 10.67
N LEU A 172 12.13 12.86 9.68
CA LEU A 172 13.33 13.06 8.87
C LEU A 172 14.36 13.83 9.70
N GLY A 173 15.56 13.31 9.81
CA GLY A 173 16.63 13.93 10.61
C GLY A 173 17.70 12.92 10.97
#